data_ec9aeca42bcdc6a472a83074c5ec16c4
#
_entry.id   ec9aeca42bcdc6a472a83074c5ec16c4
#
_cell.length_a   1.000
_cell.length_b   1.000
_cell.length_c   1.000
_cell.angle_alpha   90.00
_cell.angle_beta   90.00
_cell.angle_gamma   90.00
#
_symmetry.space_group_name_H-M   'P 1'
#
loop_
_entity.id
_entity.type
_entity.pdbx_description
1 polymer ?
#
loop_
_entity_poly.entity_id
_entity_poly.type
_entity_poly.pdbx_seq_one_letter_code
_entity_poly.pdbx_strand_id
1 'polypeptide(L)'
;MKRRDLFKSTMLATVVAATAAVSTVSAAELPEISWRLQSAVPPGIGFYKGGVYFAEEVEKMTNGKFKIRVFPAGEIVGTGQIFDAVSDGTVELGHTASYYYWGKDPVFALDTTVPFGLNYRQFQAWYNFGGGGEMLQEVFARNNIVSLPAGNTGVQMGGWFREEIKSLDDLQGLKMRIGGMGGKIIEKLGVVPQSIPGGDILPSLEKGTIDAAEWVGPFDDMTFGFNKVANYYYTPGWWEAAPNLSVYINKEKFDALPVEYQNIIHAAAEKANVKTTAFYDSENPKALKQLLASGVQLKRYPKEIMDAAWDAAEETYAEISAENADFKRIFDSMRAFQIDQNKWMGVAEGLQDSYMQSKLR
;
A
#
# COMPACT_ATOMS: atom_id res chain seq x y z
N MET A 1 0.92 -104.47 13.79
CA MET A 1 1.16 -104.12 15.22
C MET A 1 1.23 -102.60 15.37
N LYS A 2 0.42 -102.12 16.35
CA LYS A 2 0.38 -100.80 17.01
C LYS A 2 -0.26 -99.69 16.23
N ARG A 3 -1.44 -99.39 16.77
CA ARG A 3 -2.31 -98.20 16.74
C ARG A 3 -1.56 -96.95 17.15
N ARG A 4 -2.00 -95.82 16.54
CA ARG A 4 -1.96 -94.54 17.26
C ARG A 4 -3.12 -93.67 16.80
N ASP A 5 -3.94 -93.30 17.77
CA ASP A 5 -5.20 -92.56 17.65
C ASP A 5 -5.01 -91.10 17.28
N LEU A 6 -5.94 -90.65 16.50
CA LEU A 6 -6.16 -89.22 16.17
C LEU A 6 -6.78 -88.51 17.38
N PHE A 7 -6.20 -87.37 17.70
CA PHE A 7 -6.96 -86.29 18.38
C PHE A 7 -7.19 -85.16 17.41
N LYS A 8 -8.46 -85.00 17.01
CA LYS A 8 -8.93 -83.80 16.32
C LYS A 8 -9.27 -82.77 17.39
N SER A 9 -8.49 -81.71 17.45
CA SER A 9 -8.78 -80.51 18.23
C SER A 9 -9.38 -79.46 17.28
N THR A 10 -10.65 -79.19 17.41
CA THR A 10 -11.35 -78.15 16.66
C THR A 10 -11.14 -76.82 17.38
N MET A 11 -10.29 -75.98 16.86
CA MET A 11 -10.14 -74.60 17.33
C MET A 11 -11.19 -73.70 16.66
N LEU A 12 -12.18 -73.26 17.41
CA LEU A 12 -13.14 -72.25 17.02
C LEU A 12 -12.47 -70.87 17.08
N ALA A 13 -12.12 -70.30 15.94
CA ALA A 13 -11.56 -68.98 15.84
C ALA A 13 -12.73 -67.98 15.85
N THR A 14 -12.93 -67.29 16.96
CA THR A 14 -13.86 -66.16 17.09
C THR A 14 -13.23 -64.92 16.48
N VAL A 15 -13.58 -64.55 15.29
CA VAL A 15 -13.18 -63.27 14.66
C VAL A 15 -14.02 -62.15 15.30
N VAL A 16 -13.41 -61.39 16.20
CA VAL A 16 -13.99 -60.14 16.68
C VAL A 16 -13.71 -59.06 15.62
N ALA A 17 -14.72 -58.75 14.83
CA ALA A 17 -14.68 -57.58 13.94
C ALA A 17 -14.78 -56.30 14.77
N ALA A 18 -13.65 -55.69 15.08
CA ALA A 18 -13.62 -54.33 15.62
C ALA A 18 -13.95 -53.34 14.48
N THR A 19 -15.20 -52.95 14.35
CA THR A 19 -15.61 -51.81 13.55
C THR A 19 -15.04 -50.53 14.20
N ALA A 20 -13.88 -50.05 13.71
CA ALA A 20 -13.42 -48.73 14.02
C ALA A 20 -14.42 -47.73 13.43
N ALA A 21 -15.24 -47.14 14.28
CA ALA A 21 -16.05 -46.00 13.91
C ALA A 21 -15.07 -44.84 13.65
N VAL A 22 -14.73 -44.61 12.39
CA VAL A 22 -14.07 -43.36 11.94
C VAL A 22 -15.09 -42.27 12.17
N SER A 23 -15.02 -41.57 13.30
CA SER A 23 -15.76 -40.33 13.50
C SER A 23 -15.21 -39.36 12.45
N THR A 24 -15.92 -39.18 11.35
CA THR A 24 -15.72 -38.07 10.45
C THR A 24 -16.04 -36.82 11.27
N VAL A 25 -15.00 -36.15 11.77
CA VAL A 25 -15.11 -34.78 12.23
C VAL A 25 -15.58 -33.99 11.01
N SER A 26 -16.87 -33.70 10.95
CA SER A 26 -17.43 -32.78 9.98
C SER A 26 -16.74 -31.45 10.22
N ALA A 27 -15.86 -31.04 9.34
CA ALA A 27 -15.34 -29.67 9.37
C ALA A 27 -16.57 -28.75 9.36
N ALA A 28 -16.68 -27.90 10.39
CA ALA A 28 -17.77 -26.94 10.48
C ALA A 28 -17.81 -26.15 9.17
N GLU A 29 -18.98 -26.09 8.56
CA GLU A 29 -19.11 -25.36 7.31
C GLU A 29 -18.84 -23.88 7.54
N LEU A 30 -17.89 -23.29 6.77
CA LEU A 30 -17.55 -21.90 6.87
C LEU A 30 -18.76 -21.02 6.51
N PRO A 31 -19.04 -19.95 7.28
CA PRO A 31 -20.23 -19.11 7.10
C PRO A 31 -20.18 -18.32 5.80
N GLU A 32 -21.35 -18.00 5.24
CA GLU A 32 -21.45 -17.01 4.18
C GLU A 32 -21.35 -15.60 4.76
N ILE A 33 -20.45 -14.78 4.20
CA ILE A 33 -20.18 -13.43 4.66
C ILE A 33 -20.27 -12.45 3.47
N SER A 34 -20.85 -11.28 3.72
CA SER A 34 -20.88 -10.18 2.76
C SER A 34 -20.45 -8.89 3.47
N TRP A 35 -19.30 -8.33 3.06
CA TRP A 35 -18.74 -7.10 3.60
C TRP A 35 -18.65 -6.02 2.54
N ARG A 36 -18.56 -4.75 3.00
CA ARG A 36 -18.38 -3.56 2.16
C ARG A 36 -16.97 -3.03 2.34
N LEU A 37 -16.34 -2.68 1.24
CA LEU A 37 -15.05 -2.01 1.20
C LEU A 37 -15.19 -0.63 0.57
N GLN A 38 -14.95 0.43 1.35
CA GLN A 38 -14.90 1.80 0.85
C GLN A 38 -13.51 2.11 0.31
N SER A 39 -13.38 2.40 -0.98
CA SER A 39 -12.14 2.88 -1.57
C SER A 39 -11.97 4.39 -1.35
N ALA A 40 -10.71 4.82 -1.17
CA ALA A 40 -10.34 6.24 -1.05
C ALA A 40 -10.32 6.97 -2.41
N VAL A 41 -10.44 6.25 -3.52
CA VAL A 41 -10.25 6.78 -4.87
C VAL A 41 -11.35 6.31 -5.84
N PRO A 42 -11.56 7.03 -6.97
CA PRO A 42 -12.50 6.62 -8.00
C PRO A 42 -11.98 5.41 -8.78
N PRO A 43 -12.87 4.68 -9.51
CA PRO A 43 -12.47 3.60 -10.40
C PRO A 43 -11.65 4.12 -11.59
N GLY A 44 -10.96 3.20 -12.28
CA GLY A 44 -10.20 3.48 -13.51
C GLY A 44 -8.70 3.63 -13.29
N ILE A 45 -8.26 3.93 -12.09
CA ILE A 45 -6.83 4.08 -11.71
C ILE A 45 -6.27 2.85 -11.01
N GLY A 46 -4.95 2.75 -10.99
CA GLY A 46 -4.25 1.59 -10.41
C GLY A 46 -4.48 1.43 -8.92
N PHE A 47 -4.56 2.52 -8.18
CA PHE A 47 -4.88 2.52 -6.76
C PHE A 47 -6.21 1.77 -6.49
N TYR A 48 -7.29 2.09 -7.20
CA TYR A 48 -8.58 1.42 -7.03
C TYR A 48 -8.51 -0.09 -7.26
N LYS A 49 -7.66 -0.52 -8.20
CA LYS A 49 -7.47 -1.93 -8.54
C LYS A 49 -6.97 -2.76 -7.35
N GLY A 50 -6.17 -2.20 -6.44
CA GLY A 50 -5.70 -2.89 -5.25
C GLY A 50 -6.85 -3.44 -4.40
N GLY A 51 -7.83 -2.60 -4.09
CA GLY A 51 -9.04 -3.01 -3.37
C GLY A 51 -9.89 -4.05 -4.13
N VAL A 52 -9.97 -3.91 -5.46
CA VAL A 52 -10.68 -4.89 -6.32
C VAL A 52 -9.95 -6.23 -6.32
N TYR A 53 -8.63 -6.24 -6.49
CA TYR A 53 -7.84 -7.47 -6.46
C TYR A 53 -7.94 -8.19 -5.12
N PHE A 54 -7.93 -7.44 -4.01
CA PHE A 54 -8.15 -8.01 -2.69
C PHE A 54 -9.52 -8.69 -2.59
N ALA A 55 -10.59 -8.00 -2.97
CA ALA A 55 -11.95 -8.52 -2.91
C ALA A 55 -12.14 -9.78 -3.77
N GLU A 56 -11.65 -9.76 -5.01
CA GLU A 56 -11.69 -10.90 -5.94
C GLU A 56 -10.96 -12.13 -5.39
N GLU A 57 -9.80 -11.94 -4.74
CA GLU A 57 -9.03 -13.06 -4.20
C GLU A 57 -9.69 -13.66 -2.95
N VAL A 58 -10.28 -12.84 -2.09
CA VAL A 58 -11.07 -13.34 -0.94
C VAL A 58 -12.25 -14.18 -1.45
N GLU A 59 -13.02 -13.68 -2.40
CA GLU A 59 -14.16 -14.42 -2.97
C GLU A 59 -13.71 -15.72 -3.62
N LYS A 60 -12.63 -15.69 -4.40
CA LYS A 60 -12.08 -16.86 -5.07
C LYS A 60 -11.58 -17.92 -4.10
N MET A 61 -10.80 -17.55 -3.08
CA MET A 61 -10.22 -18.46 -2.10
C MET A 61 -11.29 -19.08 -1.18
N THR A 62 -12.44 -18.42 -1.04
CA THR A 62 -13.57 -18.90 -0.22
C THR A 62 -14.65 -19.60 -1.04
N ASN A 63 -14.41 -19.85 -2.34
CA ASN A 63 -15.40 -20.40 -3.26
C ASN A 63 -16.75 -19.62 -3.25
N GLY A 64 -16.67 -18.29 -3.15
CA GLY A 64 -17.82 -17.40 -3.14
C GLY A 64 -18.57 -17.29 -1.80
N LYS A 65 -18.07 -17.91 -0.73
CA LYS A 65 -18.70 -17.81 0.60
C LYS A 65 -18.42 -16.49 1.30
N PHE A 66 -17.28 -15.84 1.02
CA PHE A 66 -16.98 -14.52 1.53
C PHE A 66 -16.89 -13.52 0.38
N LYS A 67 -17.87 -12.62 0.28
CA LYS A 67 -17.96 -11.60 -0.75
C LYS A 67 -17.66 -10.23 -0.19
N ILE A 68 -16.85 -9.47 -0.91
CA ILE A 68 -16.51 -8.08 -0.57
C ILE A 68 -16.92 -7.19 -1.75
N ARG A 69 -17.88 -6.30 -1.50
CA ARG A 69 -18.29 -5.30 -2.49
C ARG A 69 -17.44 -4.04 -2.33
N VAL A 70 -16.75 -3.63 -3.38
CA VAL A 70 -15.93 -2.43 -3.43
C VAL A 70 -16.77 -1.23 -3.87
N PHE A 71 -16.73 -0.16 -3.08
CA PHE A 71 -17.43 1.10 -3.31
C PHE A 71 -16.42 2.21 -3.63
N PRO A 72 -16.63 2.98 -4.70
CA PRO A 72 -15.80 4.12 -5.05
C PRO A 72 -15.76 5.21 -3.97
N ALA A 73 -14.77 6.09 -4.04
CA ALA A 73 -14.65 7.24 -3.16
C ALA A 73 -15.95 8.05 -3.09
N GLY A 74 -16.41 8.33 -1.87
CA GLY A 74 -17.59 9.15 -1.60
C GLY A 74 -18.96 8.43 -1.72
N GLU A 75 -18.99 7.14 -2.10
CA GLU A 75 -20.27 6.43 -2.24
C GLU A 75 -20.88 6.05 -0.87
N ILE A 76 -20.08 5.65 0.11
CA ILE A 76 -20.54 5.41 1.49
C ILE A 76 -20.09 6.57 2.38
N VAL A 77 -18.77 6.86 2.39
CA VAL A 77 -18.15 7.96 3.14
C VAL A 77 -17.06 8.62 2.31
N GLY A 78 -16.75 9.87 2.61
CA GLY A 78 -15.64 10.59 1.97
C GLY A 78 -14.28 10.01 2.33
N THR A 79 -13.26 10.25 1.48
CA THR A 79 -11.90 9.71 1.66
C THR A 79 -11.32 9.98 3.05
N GLY A 80 -11.48 11.21 3.58
CA GLY A 80 -10.98 11.58 4.91
C GLY A 80 -11.73 10.93 6.08
N GLN A 81 -12.85 10.24 5.82
CA GLN A 81 -13.70 9.63 6.85
C GLN A 81 -13.55 8.11 6.91
N ILE A 82 -12.80 7.48 5.99
CA ILE A 82 -12.68 6.02 5.92
C ILE A 82 -12.10 5.44 7.20
N PHE A 83 -11.07 6.09 7.76
CA PHE A 83 -10.45 5.66 9.01
C PHE A 83 -11.49 5.52 10.14
N ASP A 84 -12.27 6.57 10.38
CA ASP A 84 -13.29 6.56 11.44
C ASP A 84 -14.41 5.57 11.13
N ALA A 85 -14.88 5.52 9.89
CA ALA A 85 -15.94 4.60 9.47
C ALA A 85 -15.57 3.12 9.63
N VAL A 86 -14.29 2.75 9.44
CA VAL A 86 -13.81 1.41 9.72
C VAL A 86 -13.63 1.20 11.22
N SER A 87 -13.03 2.17 11.92
CA SER A 87 -12.81 2.10 13.38
C SER A 87 -14.10 1.88 14.16
N ASP A 88 -15.18 2.60 13.82
CA ASP A 88 -16.48 2.49 14.49
C ASP A 88 -17.41 1.40 13.91
N GLY A 89 -16.98 0.72 12.82
CA GLY A 89 -17.72 -0.38 12.19
C GLY A 89 -18.87 0.05 11.29
N THR A 90 -18.97 1.34 10.93
CA THR A 90 -19.93 1.86 9.93
C THR A 90 -19.74 1.16 8.58
N VAL A 91 -18.50 0.87 8.23
CA VAL A 91 -18.12 0.03 7.09
C VAL A 91 -17.11 -1.03 7.56
N GLU A 92 -17.19 -2.23 7.00
CA GLU A 92 -16.35 -3.34 7.43
C GLU A 92 -14.88 -3.16 7.04
N LEU A 93 -14.65 -2.60 5.84
CA LEU A 93 -13.35 -2.47 5.22
C LEU A 93 -13.16 -1.09 4.58
N GLY A 94 -11.92 -0.62 4.58
CA GLY A 94 -11.48 0.54 3.79
C GLY A 94 -10.24 0.18 2.97
N HIS A 95 -10.10 0.72 1.75
CA HIS A 95 -8.86 0.65 0.99
C HIS A 95 -8.34 2.06 0.74
N THR A 96 -7.19 2.39 1.33
CA THR A 96 -6.73 3.77 1.47
C THR A 96 -5.20 3.87 1.57
N ALA A 97 -4.68 5.09 1.51
CA ALA A 97 -3.31 5.42 1.91
C ALA A 97 -3.35 6.01 3.33
N SER A 98 -2.66 5.38 4.25
CA SER A 98 -2.75 5.70 5.69
C SER A 98 -2.32 7.12 6.02
N TYR A 99 -1.41 7.71 5.23
CA TYR A 99 -0.97 9.09 5.42
C TYR A 99 -2.09 10.14 5.25
N TYR A 100 -3.22 9.80 4.64
CA TYR A 100 -4.38 10.71 4.58
C TYR A 100 -4.92 11.05 5.96
N TYR A 101 -4.60 10.24 6.96
CA TYR A 101 -5.03 10.41 8.36
C TYR A 101 -3.90 10.84 9.28
N TRP A 102 -2.75 11.29 8.73
CA TRP A 102 -1.58 11.70 9.50
C TRP A 102 -1.86 12.84 10.49
N GLY A 103 -2.89 13.65 10.24
CA GLY A 103 -3.38 14.66 11.18
C GLY A 103 -4.00 14.09 12.46
N LYS A 104 -4.35 12.78 12.48
CA LYS A 104 -4.78 12.08 13.69
C LYS A 104 -3.59 11.54 14.48
N ASP A 105 -2.66 10.91 13.77
CA ASP A 105 -1.39 10.42 14.31
C ASP A 105 -0.34 10.38 13.17
N PRO A 106 0.83 11.03 13.32
CA PRO A 106 1.86 11.02 12.29
C PRO A 106 2.43 9.62 12.01
N VAL A 107 2.24 8.64 12.89
CA VAL A 107 2.62 7.24 12.68
C VAL A 107 1.96 6.65 11.43
N PHE A 108 0.75 7.09 11.09
CA PHE A 108 0.05 6.58 9.89
C PHE A 108 0.79 6.88 8.58
N ALA A 109 1.65 7.91 8.55
CA ALA A 109 2.51 8.13 7.39
C ALA A 109 3.54 6.99 7.21
N LEU A 110 4.03 6.41 8.29
CA LEU A 110 5.01 5.30 8.24
C LEU A 110 4.44 4.01 7.63
N ASP A 111 3.12 3.81 7.68
CA ASP A 111 2.43 2.70 7.02
C ASP A 111 2.32 2.89 5.49
N THR A 112 2.24 4.13 5.03
CA THR A 112 2.19 4.40 3.58
C THR A 112 3.57 4.62 3.00
N THR A 113 4.20 5.74 3.33
CA THR A 113 5.54 6.14 2.91
C THR A 113 5.95 7.41 3.62
N VAL A 114 7.23 7.66 3.67
CA VAL A 114 7.79 8.96 4.09
C VAL A 114 8.74 9.46 3.01
N PRO A 115 8.91 10.79 2.85
CA PRO A 115 9.87 11.35 1.91
C PRO A 115 11.27 10.76 2.08
N PHE A 116 11.95 10.46 0.98
CA PHE A 116 13.24 9.73 0.97
C PHE A 116 13.22 8.39 1.73
N GLY A 117 12.05 7.76 1.84
CA GLY A 117 11.83 6.54 2.59
C GLY A 117 12.24 5.28 1.84
N LEU A 118 11.70 4.15 2.31
CA LEU A 118 11.95 2.82 1.74
C LEU A 118 11.31 2.69 0.36
N ASN A 119 12.00 2.02 -0.57
CA ASN A 119 11.35 1.55 -1.79
C ASN A 119 10.46 0.32 -1.51
N TYR A 120 9.71 -0.15 -2.52
CA TYR A 120 8.78 -1.28 -2.37
C TYR A 120 9.41 -2.52 -1.73
N ARG A 121 10.55 -2.98 -2.23
CA ARG A 121 11.21 -4.18 -1.69
C ARG A 121 11.75 -3.97 -0.27
N GLN A 122 12.30 -2.80 -0.01
CA GLN A 122 12.79 -2.43 1.32
C GLN A 122 11.63 -2.36 2.32
N PHE A 123 10.49 -1.75 1.93
CA PHE A 123 9.30 -1.68 2.77
C PHE A 123 8.76 -3.09 3.08
N GLN A 124 8.61 -3.96 2.08
CA GLN A 124 8.15 -5.32 2.30
C GLN A 124 9.10 -6.12 3.21
N ALA A 125 10.42 -5.94 3.04
CA ALA A 125 11.40 -6.60 3.89
C ALA A 125 11.35 -6.09 5.34
N TRP A 126 11.24 -4.77 5.54
CA TRP A 126 11.10 -4.17 6.86
C TRP A 126 9.77 -4.56 7.53
N TYR A 127 8.69 -4.50 6.79
CA TYR A 127 7.35 -4.84 7.29
C TYR A 127 7.27 -6.28 7.79
N ASN A 128 7.76 -7.25 6.98
CA ASN A 128 7.62 -8.66 7.27
C ASN A 128 8.74 -9.24 8.17
N PHE A 129 9.94 -8.66 8.16
CA PHE A 129 11.13 -9.22 8.82
C PHE A 129 11.91 -8.22 9.69
N GLY A 130 11.63 -6.93 9.56
CA GLY A 130 12.25 -5.86 10.34
C GLY A 130 11.43 -5.41 11.55
N GLY A 131 10.32 -6.09 11.86
CA GLY A 131 9.41 -5.73 12.96
C GLY A 131 8.47 -4.57 12.63
N GLY A 132 8.49 -4.04 11.41
CA GLY A 132 7.67 -2.89 11.01
C GLY A 132 6.18 -3.17 11.09
N GLY A 133 5.75 -4.34 10.58
CA GLY A 133 4.35 -4.73 10.59
C GLY A 133 3.76 -4.85 12.00
N GLU A 134 4.50 -5.46 12.93
CA GLU A 134 4.09 -5.59 14.33
C GLU A 134 3.95 -4.22 15.00
N MET A 135 4.97 -3.36 14.84
CA MET A 135 4.95 -2.02 15.44
C MET A 135 3.83 -1.13 14.91
N LEU A 136 3.54 -1.19 13.59
CA LEU A 136 2.43 -0.45 12.98
C LEU A 136 1.09 -1.01 13.45
N GLN A 137 0.94 -2.34 13.50
CA GLN A 137 -0.30 -2.98 13.92
C GLN A 137 -0.65 -2.65 15.39
N GLU A 138 0.33 -2.49 16.28
CA GLU A 138 0.09 -2.00 17.66
C GLU A 138 -0.63 -0.65 17.68
N VAL A 139 -0.27 0.27 16.78
CA VAL A 139 -0.89 1.60 16.69
C VAL A 139 -2.28 1.53 16.08
N PHE A 140 -2.45 0.78 14.99
CA PHE A 140 -3.77 0.59 14.36
C PHE A 140 -4.76 -0.13 15.28
N ALA A 141 -4.31 -1.14 16.02
CA ALA A 141 -5.15 -1.90 16.94
C ALA A 141 -5.76 -1.03 18.06
N ARG A 142 -5.05 0.00 18.51
CA ARG A 142 -5.60 0.99 19.48
C ARG A 142 -6.80 1.77 18.94
N ASN A 143 -6.92 1.80 17.61
CA ASN A 143 -8.01 2.45 16.88
C ASN A 143 -9.02 1.42 16.32
N ASN A 144 -9.06 0.21 16.86
CA ASN A 144 -9.95 -0.87 16.42
C ASN A 144 -9.80 -1.21 14.92
N ILE A 145 -8.58 -1.10 14.37
CA ILE A 145 -8.25 -1.37 12.97
C ILE A 145 -7.17 -2.44 12.88
N VAL A 146 -7.36 -3.40 11.96
CA VAL A 146 -6.30 -4.22 11.38
C VAL A 146 -5.91 -3.58 10.06
N SER A 147 -4.64 -3.21 9.88
CA SER A 147 -4.11 -2.65 8.63
C SER A 147 -3.22 -3.67 7.92
N LEU A 148 -3.52 -3.97 6.66
CA LEU A 148 -2.75 -4.91 5.85
C LEU A 148 -2.32 -4.25 4.54
N PRO A 149 -1.03 -4.34 4.15
CA PRO A 149 -0.57 -3.94 2.83
C PRO A 149 -1.33 -4.70 1.72
N ALA A 150 -2.06 -3.98 0.88
CA ALA A 150 -2.90 -4.56 -0.17
C ALA A 150 -2.79 -3.81 -1.50
N GLY A 151 -1.68 -3.14 -1.71
CA GLY A 151 -1.30 -2.44 -2.93
C GLY A 151 -0.06 -1.61 -2.69
N ASN A 152 0.67 -1.33 -3.77
CA ASN A 152 1.79 -0.39 -3.74
C ASN A 152 1.94 0.25 -5.12
N THR A 153 2.26 1.52 -5.16
CA THR A 153 2.39 2.26 -6.43
C THR A 153 3.75 2.08 -7.08
N GLY A 154 4.73 1.53 -6.37
CA GLY A 154 6.14 1.69 -6.72
C GLY A 154 6.58 3.14 -6.52
N VAL A 155 7.78 3.49 -7.00
CA VAL A 155 8.26 4.88 -6.94
C VAL A 155 7.36 5.79 -7.76
N GLN A 156 6.95 6.91 -7.15
CA GLN A 156 6.13 7.88 -7.84
C GLN A 156 6.94 8.91 -8.62
N MET A 157 6.23 9.69 -9.43
CA MET A 157 6.80 10.83 -10.14
C MET A 157 6.77 12.09 -9.28
N GLY A 158 7.62 13.05 -9.65
CA GLY A 158 7.80 14.31 -8.95
C GLY A 158 6.74 15.37 -9.27
N GLY A 159 5.61 14.99 -9.85
CA GLY A 159 4.45 15.86 -10.07
C GLY A 159 4.47 16.68 -11.36
N TRP A 160 3.37 17.37 -11.56
CA TRP A 160 3.03 18.19 -12.71
C TRP A 160 3.07 19.66 -12.34
N PHE A 161 3.74 20.46 -13.19
CA PHE A 161 3.90 21.88 -13.00
C PHE A 161 3.49 22.62 -14.28
N ARG A 162 2.83 23.77 -14.12
CA ARG A 162 2.50 24.65 -15.25
C ARG A 162 3.73 25.34 -15.81
N GLU A 163 4.63 25.75 -14.92
CA GLU A 163 5.88 26.43 -15.22
C GLU A 163 7.07 25.55 -14.87
N GLU A 164 8.20 25.77 -15.52
CA GLU A 164 9.43 25.03 -15.27
C GLU A 164 10.08 25.46 -13.96
N ILE A 165 10.43 24.52 -13.09
CA ILE A 165 11.10 24.73 -11.81
C ILE A 165 12.61 24.54 -12.01
N LYS A 166 13.38 25.60 -11.89
CA LYS A 166 14.83 25.64 -12.14
C LYS A 166 15.65 25.89 -10.88
N SER A 167 15.04 26.47 -9.84
CA SER A 167 15.69 26.88 -8.59
C SER A 167 14.72 26.83 -7.42
N LEU A 168 15.23 27.04 -6.21
CA LEU A 168 14.41 27.20 -5.00
C LEU A 168 13.54 28.46 -5.06
N ASP A 169 13.93 29.48 -5.80
CA ASP A 169 13.13 30.69 -5.95
C ASP A 169 11.82 30.43 -6.69
N ASP A 170 11.79 29.47 -7.63
CA ASP A 170 10.59 29.09 -8.38
C ASP A 170 9.55 28.36 -7.51
N LEU A 171 9.95 27.88 -6.34
CA LEU A 171 9.05 27.25 -5.36
C LEU A 171 8.34 28.27 -4.45
N GLN A 172 8.81 29.51 -4.39
CA GLN A 172 8.28 30.49 -3.44
C GLN A 172 6.83 30.88 -3.76
N GLY A 173 5.92 30.57 -2.84
CA GLY A 173 4.50 30.86 -2.98
C GLY A 173 3.75 29.96 -3.96
N LEU A 174 4.41 28.95 -4.56
CA LEU A 174 3.80 27.99 -5.48
C LEU A 174 2.70 27.21 -4.74
N LYS A 175 1.49 27.21 -5.27
CA LYS A 175 0.37 26.43 -4.70
C LYS A 175 0.39 25.04 -5.29
N MET A 176 0.70 24.05 -4.48
CA MET A 176 0.81 22.67 -4.94
C MET A 176 -0.12 21.73 -4.17
N ARG A 177 -0.89 20.94 -4.89
CA ARG A 177 -1.53 19.77 -4.29
C ARG A 177 -0.47 18.73 -4.03
N ILE A 178 -0.34 18.33 -2.77
CA ILE A 178 0.56 17.27 -2.35
C ILE A 178 -0.02 16.53 -1.15
N GLY A 179 0.12 15.21 -1.13
CA GLY A 179 -0.37 14.37 -0.06
C GLY A 179 0.61 14.20 1.10
N GLY A 180 0.08 13.80 2.24
CA GLY A 180 0.85 13.30 3.37
C GLY A 180 1.91 14.25 3.92
N MET A 181 3.00 13.67 4.40
CA MET A 181 4.13 14.39 5.01
C MET A 181 4.93 15.21 4.01
N GLY A 182 4.89 14.85 2.72
CA GLY A 182 5.54 15.64 1.65
C GLY A 182 5.09 17.10 1.64
N GLY A 183 3.81 17.36 1.95
CA GLY A 183 3.29 18.71 2.07
C GLY A 183 3.97 19.53 3.16
N LYS A 184 4.16 18.97 4.36
CA LYS A 184 4.85 19.64 5.47
C LYS A 184 6.31 19.94 5.16
N ILE A 185 6.97 19.05 4.43
CA ILE A 185 8.38 19.23 4.06
C ILE A 185 8.54 20.29 2.97
N ILE A 186 7.72 20.25 1.93
CA ILE A 186 7.83 21.20 0.82
C ILE A 186 7.41 22.63 1.23
N GLU A 187 6.59 22.75 2.27
CA GLU A 187 6.25 24.05 2.89
C GLU A 187 7.51 24.76 3.41
N LYS A 188 8.48 24.03 3.97
CA LYS A 188 9.77 24.59 4.40
C LYS A 188 10.61 25.13 3.24
N LEU A 189 10.31 24.71 2.01
CA LEU A 189 10.92 25.21 0.79
C LEU A 189 10.16 26.39 0.17
N GLY A 190 9.12 26.90 0.83
CA GLY A 190 8.33 28.05 0.39
C GLY A 190 7.09 27.74 -0.44
N VAL A 191 6.79 26.46 -0.70
CA VAL A 191 5.55 26.03 -1.37
C VAL A 191 4.37 26.20 -0.44
N VAL A 192 3.19 26.46 -0.99
CA VAL A 192 1.90 26.49 -0.27
C VAL A 192 1.15 25.18 -0.55
N PRO A 193 1.28 24.16 0.32
CA PRO A 193 0.67 22.85 0.08
C PRO A 193 -0.85 22.91 0.23
N GLN A 194 -1.55 22.13 -0.60
CA GLN A 194 -3.00 22.00 -0.59
C GLN A 194 -3.37 20.51 -0.50
N SER A 195 -4.21 20.16 0.48
CA SER A 195 -4.76 18.80 0.57
C SER A 195 -6.07 18.73 -0.21
N ILE A 196 -6.02 18.19 -1.42
CA ILE A 196 -7.15 18.10 -2.34
C ILE A 196 -7.35 16.61 -2.71
N PRO A 197 -8.60 16.07 -2.60
CA PRO A 197 -8.89 14.70 -3.05
C PRO A 197 -8.60 14.52 -4.54
N GLY A 198 -8.22 13.29 -4.95
CA GLY A 198 -7.77 12.99 -6.32
C GLY A 198 -8.72 13.46 -7.42
N GLY A 199 -10.04 13.29 -7.24
CA GLY A 199 -11.06 13.71 -8.21
C GLY A 199 -11.16 15.23 -8.43
N ASP A 200 -10.65 16.03 -7.48
CA ASP A 200 -10.74 17.49 -7.51
C ASP A 200 -9.44 18.17 -8.00
N ILE A 201 -8.38 17.39 -8.24
CA ILE A 201 -7.07 17.94 -8.65
C ILE A 201 -7.15 18.58 -10.04
N LEU A 202 -7.63 17.84 -11.05
CA LEU A 202 -7.73 18.38 -12.41
C LEU A 202 -8.57 19.66 -12.47
N PRO A 203 -9.79 19.74 -11.91
CA PRO A 203 -10.56 20.97 -11.85
C PRO A 203 -9.81 22.13 -11.17
N SER A 204 -9.00 21.84 -10.14
CA SER A 204 -8.22 22.85 -9.42
C SER A 204 -7.06 23.39 -10.27
N LEU A 205 -6.36 22.52 -11.01
CA LEU A 205 -5.36 22.91 -11.99
C LEU A 205 -5.97 23.72 -13.15
N GLU A 206 -7.10 23.29 -13.71
CA GLU A 206 -7.79 24.00 -14.79
C GLU A 206 -8.19 25.42 -14.40
N LYS A 207 -8.73 25.60 -13.19
CA LYS A 207 -9.13 26.91 -12.65
C LYS A 207 -7.97 27.79 -12.20
N GLY A 208 -6.74 27.22 -12.10
CA GLY A 208 -5.57 27.94 -11.58
C GLY A 208 -5.64 28.21 -10.08
N THR A 209 -6.43 27.46 -9.33
CA THR A 209 -6.42 27.51 -7.86
C THR A 209 -5.18 26.86 -7.26
N ILE A 210 -4.55 25.96 -8.01
CA ILE A 210 -3.22 25.40 -7.76
C ILE A 210 -2.37 25.51 -9.03
N ASP A 211 -1.05 25.60 -8.84
CA ASP A 211 -0.04 25.76 -9.89
C ASP A 211 0.62 24.43 -10.24
N ALA A 212 0.61 23.50 -9.31
CA ALA A 212 1.23 22.19 -9.43
C ALA A 212 0.45 21.12 -8.67
N ALA A 213 0.65 19.87 -9.06
CA ALA A 213 0.08 18.71 -8.34
C ALA A 213 0.96 17.49 -8.51
N GLU A 214 1.09 16.68 -7.47
CA GLU A 214 1.54 15.30 -7.55
C GLU A 214 0.33 14.35 -7.44
N TRP A 215 0.50 13.14 -7.94
CA TRP A 215 -0.47 12.09 -7.74
C TRP A 215 0.23 10.73 -7.58
N VAL A 216 0.42 9.96 -8.64
CA VAL A 216 1.10 8.65 -8.57
C VAL A 216 2.19 8.57 -9.62
N GLY A 217 1.81 8.48 -10.87
CA GLY A 217 2.73 8.22 -11.95
C GLY A 217 2.03 8.16 -13.30
N PRO A 218 2.78 7.85 -14.38
CA PRO A 218 2.33 8.08 -15.74
C PRO A 218 0.94 7.53 -16.07
N PHE A 219 0.59 6.34 -15.59
CA PHE A 219 -0.69 5.71 -15.92
C PHE A 219 -1.88 6.44 -15.27
N ASP A 220 -1.82 6.65 -13.96
CA ASP A 220 -2.90 7.31 -13.23
C ASP A 220 -2.98 8.79 -13.62
N ASP A 221 -1.84 9.48 -13.72
CA ASP A 221 -1.75 10.90 -14.05
C ASP A 221 -2.31 11.20 -15.46
N MET A 222 -2.02 10.33 -16.42
CA MET A 222 -2.60 10.40 -17.77
C MET A 222 -4.11 10.12 -17.75
N THR A 223 -4.55 9.17 -16.93
CA THR A 223 -5.98 8.85 -16.76
C THR A 223 -6.74 10.03 -16.19
N PHE A 224 -6.17 10.75 -15.24
CA PHE A 224 -6.74 12.01 -14.75
C PHE A 224 -6.63 13.17 -15.75
N GLY A 225 -5.69 13.13 -16.69
CA GLY A 225 -5.56 14.13 -17.74
C GLY A 225 -4.72 15.35 -17.34
N PHE A 226 -3.81 15.25 -16.37
CA PHE A 226 -2.98 16.36 -15.89
C PHE A 226 -2.12 16.95 -17.00
N ASN A 227 -1.70 16.14 -17.98
CA ASN A 227 -0.97 16.57 -19.16
C ASN A 227 -1.72 17.55 -20.07
N LYS A 228 -3.02 17.75 -19.86
CA LYS A 228 -3.82 18.74 -20.62
C LYS A 228 -3.70 20.16 -20.07
N VAL A 229 -3.24 20.30 -18.84
CA VAL A 229 -3.24 21.57 -18.08
C VAL A 229 -1.87 21.94 -17.51
N ALA A 230 -0.91 21.00 -17.48
CA ALA A 230 0.46 21.20 -17.05
C ALA A 230 1.42 20.51 -18.02
N ASN A 231 2.52 21.19 -18.39
CA ASN A 231 3.43 20.73 -19.43
C ASN A 231 4.71 20.09 -18.89
N TYR A 232 5.07 20.38 -17.64
CA TYR A 232 6.32 19.94 -17.04
C TYR A 232 6.05 18.80 -16.05
N TYR A 233 6.66 17.65 -16.30
CA TYR A 233 6.52 16.44 -15.49
C TYR A 233 7.86 16.11 -14.84
N TYR A 234 7.91 16.14 -13.52
CA TYR A 234 9.17 16.02 -12.78
C TYR A 234 9.44 14.60 -12.28
N THR A 235 10.72 14.30 -12.02
CA THR A 235 11.22 13.06 -11.43
C THR A 235 12.52 13.33 -10.64
N PRO A 236 12.84 12.54 -9.61
CA PRO A 236 11.99 11.53 -8.96
C PRO A 236 10.95 12.15 -8.03
N GLY A 237 9.91 11.39 -7.68
CA GLY A 237 8.97 11.73 -6.61
C GLY A 237 9.60 11.42 -5.25
N TRP A 238 10.49 12.29 -4.79
CA TRP A 238 11.27 12.09 -3.57
C TRP A 238 10.43 11.97 -2.30
N TRP A 239 9.20 12.48 -2.35
CA TRP A 239 8.22 12.38 -1.25
C TRP A 239 7.57 11.00 -1.15
N GLU A 240 7.58 10.19 -2.22
CA GLU A 240 6.88 8.91 -2.26
C GLU A 240 7.67 7.84 -3.01
N ALA A 241 8.64 7.22 -2.31
CA ALA A 241 9.50 6.19 -2.89
C ALA A 241 8.76 4.88 -3.20
N ALA A 242 7.72 4.54 -2.42
CA ALA A 242 6.85 3.39 -2.64
C ALA A 242 5.62 3.43 -1.73
N PRO A 243 4.62 4.25 -2.02
CA PRO A 243 3.42 4.30 -1.22
C PRO A 243 2.73 2.95 -1.11
N ASN A 244 2.63 2.47 0.12
CA ASN A 244 1.85 1.30 0.46
C ASN A 244 0.37 1.70 0.58
N LEU A 245 -0.50 0.91 -0.03
CA LEU A 245 -1.94 1.07 0.00
C LEU A 245 -2.50 -0.02 0.89
N SER A 246 -3.19 0.38 1.96
CA SER A 246 -3.62 -0.55 2.99
C SER A 246 -5.11 -0.88 2.89
N VAL A 247 -5.45 -2.13 3.12
CA VAL A 247 -6.81 -2.52 3.49
C VAL A 247 -6.93 -2.39 5.01
N TYR A 248 -7.80 -1.49 5.45
CA TYR A 248 -8.26 -1.40 6.83
C TYR A 248 -9.43 -2.34 7.05
N ILE A 249 -9.43 -3.03 8.17
CA ILE A 249 -10.48 -3.95 8.58
C ILE A 249 -10.90 -3.58 10.00
N ASN A 250 -12.19 -3.45 10.27
CA ASN A 250 -12.66 -3.31 11.65
C ASN A 250 -12.18 -4.51 12.48
N LYS A 251 -11.39 -4.25 13.52
CA LYS A 251 -10.69 -5.29 14.27
C LYS A 251 -11.65 -6.26 14.99
N GLU A 252 -12.72 -5.75 15.58
CA GLU A 252 -13.70 -6.63 16.25
C GLU A 252 -14.35 -7.58 15.25
N LYS A 253 -14.70 -7.10 14.04
CA LYS A 253 -15.25 -7.95 12.98
C LYS A 253 -14.23 -8.96 12.46
N PHE A 254 -12.96 -8.55 12.34
CA PHE A 254 -11.87 -9.44 11.91
C PHE A 254 -11.62 -10.56 12.94
N ASP A 255 -11.53 -10.20 14.23
CA ASP A 255 -11.30 -11.16 15.31
C ASP A 255 -12.45 -12.17 15.45
N ALA A 256 -13.66 -11.79 15.07
CA ALA A 256 -14.85 -12.66 15.09
C ALA A 256 -14.91 -13.64 13.90
N LEU A 257 -14.04 -13.50 12.88
CA LEU A 257 -14.00 -14.42 11.76
C LEU A 257 -13.41 -15.78 12.13
N PRO A 258 -13.84 -16.87 11.47
CA PRO A 258 -13.10 -18.13 11.49
C PRO A 258 -11.63 -17.90 11.11
N VAL A 259 -10.70 -18.64 11.75
CA VAL A 259 -9.25 -18.50 11.51
C VAL A 259 -8.88 -18.73 10.02
N GLU A 260 -9.63 -19.59 9.35
CA GLU A 260 -9.46 -19.84 7.91
C GLU A 260 -9.72 -18.56 7.10
N TYR A 261 -10.73 -17.77 7.45
CA TYR A 261 -11.01 -16.51 6.77
C TYR A 261 -10.00 -15.43 7.12
N GLN A 262 -9.52 -15.37 8.36
CA GLN A 262 -8.43 -14.48 8.74
C GLN A 262 -7.17 -14.78 7.89
N ASN A 263 -6.78 -16.04 7.77
CA ASN A 263 -5.64 -16.46 6.95
C ASN A 263 -5.84 -16.14 5.45
N ILE A 264 -7.05 -16.33 4.93
CA ILE A 264 -7.39 -15.98 3.54
C ILE A 264 -7.27 -14.47 3.32
N ILE A 265 -7.73 -13.65 4.26
CA ILE A 265 -7.62 -12.19 4.19
C ILE A 265 -6.15 -11.75 4.11
N HIS A 266 -5.28 -12.31 4.96
CA HIS A 266 -3.84 -12.05 4.89
C HIS A 266 -3.25 -12.42 3.52
N ALA A 267 -3.51 -13.64 3.04
CA ALA A 267 -3.01 -14.10 1.75
C ALA A 267 -3.55 -13.28 0.56
N ALA A 268 -4.82 -12.87 0.64
CA ALA A 268 -5.44 -12.02 -0.39
C ALA A 268 -4.83 -10.61 -0.41
N ALA A 269 -4.51 -10.04 0.76
CA ALA A 269 -3.85 -8.75 0.87
C ALA A 269 -2.44 -8.79 0.26
N GLU A 270 -1.62 -9.78 0.61
CA GLU A 270 -0.30 -9.98 0.02
C GLU A 270 -0.36 -10.12 -1.50
N LYS A 271 -1.30 -10.90 -2.00
CA LYS A 271 -1.48 -11.09 -3.45
C LYS A 271 -1.93 -9.82 -4.14
N ALA A 272 -2.85 -9.05 -3.55
CA ALA A 272 -3.27 -7.75 -4.07
C ALA A 272 -2.11 -6.76 -4.11
N ASN A 273 -1.26 -6.75 -3.07
CA ASN A 273 -0.07 -5.93 -2.98
C ASN A 273 0.89 -6.17 -4.16
N VAL A 274 1.29 -7.42 -4.38
CA VAL A 274 2.16 -7.80 -5.50
C VAL A 274 1.51 -7.49 -6.85
N LYS A 275 0.22 -7.79 -7.01
CA LYS A 275 -0.51 -7.62 -8.27
C LYS A 275 -0.67 -6.15 -8.65
N THR A 276 -0.88 -5.27 -7.66
CA THR A 276 -1.00 -3.82 -7.88
C THR A 276 0.35 -3.22 -8.30
N THR A 277 1.45 -3.60 -7.64
CA THR A 277 2.79 -3.15 -8.01
C THR A 277 3.15 -3.59 -9.44
N ALA A 278 2.93 -4.87 -9.75
CA ALA A 278 3.18 -5.40 -11.10
C ALA A 278 2.32 -4.72 -12.18
N PHE A 279 1.09 -4.31 -11.84
CA PHE A 279 0.25 -3.53 -12.75
C PHE A 279 0.90 -2.18 -13.06
N TYR A 280 1.33 -1.42 -12.06
CA TYR A 280 1.98 -0.13 -12.26
C TYR A 280 3.28 -0.28 -13.07
N ASP A 281 4.11 -1.26 -12.73
CA ASP A 281 5.37 -1.54 -13.45
C ASP A 281 5.13 -1.89 -14.93
N SER A 282 3.99 -2.52 -15.24
CA SER A 282 3.59 -2.82 -16.62
C SER A 282 3.03 -1.62 -17.37
N GLU A 283 2.21 -0.79 -16.71
CA GLU A 283 1.45 0.26 -17.40
C GLU A 283 2.15 1.62 -17.40
N ASN A 284 2.93 1.95 -16.37
CA ASN A 284 3.65 3.22 -16.31
C ASN A 284 4.62 3.46 -17.48
N PRO A 285 5.43 2.48 -17.94
CA PRO A 285 6.30 2.70 -19.08
C PRO A 285 5.54 3.01 -20.39
N LYS A 286 4.39 2.38 -20.58
CA LYS A 286 3.53 2.60 -21.74
C LYS A 286 2.91 4.01 -21.71
N ALA A 287 2.38 4.39 -20.55
CA ALA A 287 1.78 5.70 -20.34
C ALA A 287 2.83 6.82 -20.45
N LEU A 288 4.02 6.66 -19.86
CA LEU A 288 5.11 7.63 -20.00
C LEU A 288 5.48 7.86 -21.46
N LYS A 289 5.60 6.79 -22.25
CA LYS A 289 5.88 6.92 -23.69
C LYS A 289 4.80 7.72 -24.42
N GLN A 290 3.53 7.53 -24.08
CA GLN A 290 2.43 8.28 -24.67
C GLN A 290 2.45 9.76 -24.23
N LEU A 291 2.71 10.04 -22.96
CA LEU A 291 2.84 11.40 -22.43
C LEU A 291 3.97 12.16 -23.15
N LEU A 292 5.14 11.55 -23.30
CA LEU A 292 6.27 12.16 -24.02
C LEU A 292 5.94 12.40 -25.50
N ALA A 293 5.27 11.46 -26.15
CA ALA A 293 4.81 11.61 -27.53
C ALA A 293 3.76 12.72 -27.71
N SER A 294 3.01 13.07 -26.65
CA SER A 294 2.05 14.18 -26.64
C SER A 294 2.69 15.56 -26.39
N GLY A 295 4.00 15.63 -26.17
CA GLY A 295 4.75 16.88 -25.96
C GLY A 295 5.03 17.24 -24.52
N VAL A 296 4.71 16.36 -23.55
CA VAL A 296 5.05 16.55 -22.13
C VAL A 296 6.56 16.61 -21.97
N GLN A 297 7.04 17.58 -21.20
CA GLN A 297 8.44 17.79 -20.91
C GLN A 297 8.84 17.08 -19.62
N LEU A 298 9.51 15.94 -19.73
CA LEU A 298 10.07 15.25 -18.56
C LEU A 298 11.31 15.99 -18.05
N LYS A 299 11.29 16.37 -16.78
CA LYS A 299 12.35 17.12 -16.10
C LYS A 299 12.85 16.36 -14.88
N ARG A 300 14.11 16.62 -14.54
CA ARG A 300 14.68 16.22 -13.24
C ARG A 300 14.71 17.42 -12.33
N TYR A 301 14.43 17.19 -11.05
CA TYR A 301 14.65 18.25 -10.06
C TYR A 301 16.12 18.67 -10.04
N PRO A 302 16.42 19.99 -9.98
CA PRO A 302 17.75 20.49 -9.67
C PRO A 302 18.30 19.87 -8.38
N LYS A 303 19.61 19.61 -8.36
CA LYS A 303 20.26 19.03 -7.18
C LYS A 303 20.05 19.88 -5.92
N GLU A 304 20.07 21.22 -6.05
CA GLU A 304 19.84 22.12 -4.92
C GLU A 304 18.47 21.95 -4.27
N ILE A 305 17.42 21.69 -5.08
CA ILE A 305 16.07 21.41 -4.58
C ILE A 305 16.04 20.06 -3.86
N MET A 306 16.70 19.05 -4.43
CA MET A 306 16.79 17.72 -3.81
C MET A 306 17.53 17.76 -2.47
N ASP A 307 18.65 18.52 -2.39
CA ASP A 307 19.43 18.68 -1.16
C ASP A 307 18.61 19.44 -0.10
N ALA A 308 17.97 20.56 -0.48
CA ALA A 308 17.14 21.33 0.44
C ALA A 308 15.92 20.53 0.94
N ALA A 309 15.32 19.72 0.05
CA ALA A 309 14.21 18.83 0.43
C ALA A 309 14.67 17.74 1.41
N TRP A 310 15.87 17.19 1.22
CA TRP A 310 16.46 16.25 2.16
C TRP A 310 16.66 16.87 3.54
N ASP A 311 17.28 18.05 3.61
CA ASP A 311 17.54 18.74 4.87
C ASP A 311 16.22 19.08 5.59
N ALA A 312 15.23 19.57 4.86
CA ALA A 312 13.89 19.84 5.39
C ALA A 312 13.17 18.58 5.88
N ALA A 313 13.40 17.43 5.22
CA ALA A 313 12.84 16.14 5.64
C ALA A 313 13.47 15.69 6.96
N GLU A 314 14.80 15.72 7.10
CA GLU A 314 15.49 15.33 8.33
C GLU A 314 15.08 16.22 9.51
N GLU A 315 14.94 17.53 9.30
CA GLU A 315 14.43 18.46 10.31
C GLU A 315 12.98 18.10 10.73
N THR A 316 12.11 17.82 9.74
CA THR A 316 10.71 17.46 10.00
C THR A 316 10.61 16.14 10.78
N TYR A 317 11.42 15.14 10.47
CA TYR A 317 11.47 13.88 11.22
C TYR A 317 11.94 14.08 12.66
N ALA A 318 12.93 14.96 12.89
CA ALA A 318 13.38 15.28 14.23
C ALA A 318 12.28 15.98 15.05
N GLU A 319 11.57 16.94 14.46
CA GLU A 319 10.44 17.63 15.09
C GLU A 319 9.34 16.63 15.50
N ILE A 320 8.88 15.81 14.58
CA ILE A 320 7.81 14.83 14.85
C ILE A 320 8.27 13.80 15.88
N SER A 321 9.51 13.34 15.81
CA SER A 321 10.07 12.38 16.76
C SER A 321 10.18 12.94 18.17
N ALA A 322 10.37 14.25 18.32
CA ALA A 322 10.39 14.91 19.64
C ALA A 322 9.00 14.97 20.28
N GLU A 323 7.93 15.00 19.47
CA GLU A 323 6.56 15.16 19.94
C GLU A 323 5.80 13.82 20.05
N ASN A 324 6.20 12.78 19.27
CA ASN A 324 5.50 11.48 19.17
C ASN A 324 6.48 10.32 19.37
N ALA A 325 6.38 9.67 20.51
CA ALA A 325 7.27 8.57 20.90
C ALA A 325 7.07 7.31 20.03
N ASP A 326 5.85 7.01 19.58
CA ASP A 326 5.58 5.90 18.67
C ASP A 326 6.18 6.18 17.29
N PHE A 327 5.99 7.39 16.76
CA PHE A 327 6.63 7.79 15.51
C PHE A 327 8.13 7.62 15.60
N LYS A 328 8.76 8.16 16.66
CA LYS A 328 10.21 8.04 16.87
C LYS A 328 10.66 6.57 16.87
N ARG A 329 10.02 5.72 17.66
CA ARG A 329 10.36 4.28 17.78
C ARG A 329 10.30 3.57 16.44
N ILE A 330 9.23 3.78 15.70
CA ILE A 330 8.97 3.10 14.43
C ILE A 330 9.86 3.66 13.33
N PHE A 331 10.01 4.98 13.28
CA PHE A 331 10.88 5.64 12.30
C PHE A 331 12.36 5.30 12.49
N ASP A 332 12.85 5.27 13.73
CA ASP A 332 14.23 4.85 14.04
C ASP A 332 14.52 3.43 13.54
N SER A 333 13.56 2.50 13.73
CA SER A 333 13.64 1.13 13.20
C SER A 333 13.68 1.13 11.67
N MET A 334 12.76 1.87 11.03
CA MET A 334 12.69 1.99 9.58
C MET A 334 13.97 2.57 9.00
N ARG A 335 14.51 3.63 9.62
CA ARG A 335 15.72 4.32 9.15
C ARG A 335 16.98 3.44 9.30
N ALA A 336 17.12 2.75 10.41
CA ALA A 336 18.23 1.80 10.61
C ALA A 336 18.19 0.69 9.55
N PHE A 337 17.03 0.14 9.30
CA PHE A 337 16.82 -0.88 8.27
C PHE A 337 17.13 -0.34 6.87
N GLN A 338 16.68 0.88 6.54
CA GLN A 338 16.93 1.54 5.26
C GLN A 338 18.43 1.71 4.97
N ILE A 339 19.21 2.10 5.97
CA ILE A 339 20.66 2.28 5.83
C ILE A 339 21.34 0.98 5.39
N ASP A 340 21.00 -0.15 6.01
CA ASP A 340 21.59 -1.43 5.67
C ASP A 340 21.07 -1.98 4.33
N GLN A 341 19.79 -1.78 4.04
CA GLN A 341 19.22 -2.13 2.74
C GLN A 341 19.84 -1.34 1.59
N ASN A 342 20.10 -0.05 1.76
CA ASN A 342 20.75 0.77 0.73
C ASN A 342 22.17 0.31 0.45
N LYS A 343 22.93 -0.11 1.47
CA LYS A 343 24.27 -0.71 1.28
C LYS A 343 24.16 -2.00 0.45
N TRP A 344 23.23 -2.89 0.81
CA TRP A 344 23.01 -4.15 0.09
C TRP A 344 22.55 -3.92 -1.36
N MET A 345 21.48 -3.15 -1.55
CA MET A 345 20.94 -2.91 -2.88
C MET A 345 21.90 -2.15 -3.79
N GLY A 346 22.74 -1.28 -3.22
CA GLY A 346 23.76 -0.55 -3.96
C GLY A 346 24.80 -1.47 -4.60
N VAL A 347 25.20 -2.56 -3.94
CA VAL A 347 26.16 -3.53 -4.48
C VAL A 347 25.50 -4.67 -5.27
N ALA A 348 24.22 -4.93 -5.07
CA ALA A 348 23.47 -5.95 -5.80
C ALA A 348 22.74 -5.34 -7.01
N GLU A 349 21.44 -5.00 -6.85
CA GLU A 349 20.62 -4.49 -7.95
C GLU A 349 21.14 -3.19 -8.54
N GLY A 350 21.64 -2.27 -7.73
CA GLY A 350 22.10 -0.95 -8.22
C GLY A 350 23.23 -1.08 -9.26
N LEU A 351 24.18 -1.97 -9.06
CA LEU A 351 25.23 -2.24 -10.05
C LEU A 351 24.69 -2.98 -11.27
N GLN A 352 23.82 -3.98 -11.07
CA GLN A 352 23.20 -4.72 -12.16
C GLN A 352 22.34 -3.80 -13.02
N ASP A 353 21.45 -3.02 -12.40
CA ASP A 353 20.55 -2.10 -13.10
C ASP A 353 21.33 -1.03 -13.88
N SER A 354 22.36 -0.44 -13.26
CA SER A 354 23.22 0.54 -13.90
C SER A 354 23.91 -0.04 -15.14
N TYR A 355 24.41 -1.27 -15.03
CA TYR A 355 25.01 -1.97 -16.17
C TYR A 355 24.00 -2.23 -17.28
N MET A 356 22.82 -2.79 -16.94
CA MET A 356 21.78 -3.09 -17.94
C MET A 356 21.24 -1.82 -18.62
N GLN A 357 21.03 -0.74 -17.86
CA GLN A 357 20.64 0.56 -18.41
C GLN A 357 21.67 1.11 -19.41
N SER A 358 22.96 0.83 -19.21
CA SER A 358 24.01 1.23 -20.16
C SER A 358 24.00 0.44 -21.48
N LYS A 359 23.41 -0.77 -21.49
CA LYS A 359 23.37 -1.69 -22.64
C LYS A 359 22.07 -1.65 -23.43
N LEU A 360 20.95 -1.34 -22.80
CA LEU A 360 19.61 -1.40 -23.38
C LEU A 360 19.07 0.00 -23.78
N ARG A 361 19.93 0.99 -23.90
CA ARG A 361 19.58 2.34 -24.38
C ARG A 361 19.39 2.39 -25.87
#